data_677b3a3869e50af3ffd21fe3a9ae22fc
#
_entry.id   677b3a3869e50af3ffd21fe3a9ae22fc
#
_cell.length_a   1.000
_cell.length_b   1.000
_cell.length_c   1.000
_cell.angle_alpha   90.00
_cell.angle_beta   90.00
_cell.angle_gamma   90.00
#
_symmetry.space_group_name_H-M   'P 1'
#
loop_
_entity.id
_entity.type
_entity.pdbx_description
1 polymer ?
#
loop_
_entity_poly.entity_id
_entity_poly.type
_entity_poly.pdbx_seq_one_letter_code
_entity_poly.pdbx_strand_id
1 'polypeptide(L)'
;MASVVHSPANAAANAALPYIEREARFGAHNYAPLPVVLAQGKGSWVAAVDGREYLDLMSAYSAVSFGHAHPHIVDALVRQAQRLAVTSRAFYNDGLPLLLERITRLTGLAKALPSNGGAEAVETALKAMRKWGYRVKGIADDRATVIV
;
A
#
# COMPACT_ATOMS: atom_id res chain seq x y z
N MET A 1 -31.67 -20.30 -37.28
CA MET A 1 -30.75 -19.33 -36.67
C MET A 1 -30.68 -19.65 -35.19
N ALA A 2 -29.58 -20.23 -34.72
CA ALA A 2 -29.38 -20.54 -33.31
C ALA A 2 -28.91 -19.25 -32.59
N SER A 3 -29.71 -18.74 -31.67
CA SER A 3 -29.32 -17.65 -30.78
C SER A 3 -28.23 -18.16 -29.84
N VAL A 4 -27.01 -17.64 -29.98
CA VAL A 4 -25.92 -17.89 -29.04
C VAL A 4 -26.30 -17.20 -27.73
N VAL A 5 -26.78 -17.98 -26.77
CA VAL A 5 -27.00 -17.51 -25.38
C VAL A 5 -25.61 -17.25 -24.80
N HIS A 6 -25.22 -15.99 -24.75
CA HIS A 6 -23.99 -15.58 -24.04
C HIS A 6 -24.21 -15.83 -22.54
N SER A 7 -23.45 -16.79 -21.99
CA SER A 7 -23.40 -17.03 -20.55
C SER A 7 -22.89 -15.77 -19.83
N PRO A 8 -23.46 -15.37 -18.70
CA PRO A 8 -22.98 -14.21 -17.92
C PRO A 8 -21.48 -14.27 -17.57
N ALA A 9 -20.92 -15.47 -17.43
CA ALA A 9 -19.49 -15.67 -17.26
C ALA A 9 -18.64 -15.19 -18.46
N ASN A 10 -19.15 -15.29 -19.69
CA ASN A 10 -18.45 -14.83 -20.90
C ASN A 10 -18.49 -13.30 -21.05
N ALA A 11 -19.56 -12.65 -20.62
CA ALA A 11 -19.67 -11.18 -20.63
C ALA A 11 -18.72 -10.55 -19.58
N ALA A 12 -18.61 -11.15 -18.41
CA ALA A 12 -17.69 -10.74 -17.35
C ALA A 12 -16.21 -10.85 -17.77
N ALA A 13 -15.83 -11.98 -18.38
CA ALA A 13 -14.49 -12.17 -18.93
C ALA A 13 -14.14 -11.13 -20.00
N ASN A 14 -15.10 -10.77 -20.87
CA ASN A 14 -14.93 -9.75 -21.90
C ASN A 14 -14.71 -8.34 -21.33
N ALA A 15 -15.32 -7.97 -20.19
CA ALA A 15 -15.13 -6.66 -19.59
C ALA A 15 -13.72 -6.47 -18.99
N ALA A 16 -13.12 -7.52 -18.43
CA ALA A 16 -11.79 -7.49 -17.83
C ALA A 16 -10.65 -7.55 -18.88
N LEU A 17 -10.88 -8.23 -20.00
CA LEU A 17 -9.85 -8.56 -20.99
C LEU A 17 -9.04 -7.35 -21.49
N PRO A 18 -9.64 -6.21 -21.88
CA PRO A 18 -8.88 -5.05 -22.37
C PRO A 18 -7.88 -4.47 -21.35
N TYR A 19 -8.18 -4.56 -20.06
CA TYR A 19 -7.28 -4.11 -18.99
C TYR A 19 -6.11 -5.08 -18.81
N ILE A 20 -6.40 -6.38 -18.78
CA ILE A 20 -5.40 -7.45 -18.62
C ILE A 20 -4.43 -7.45 -19.80
N GLU A 21 -4.93 -7.38 -21.04
CA GLU A 21 -4.08 -7.33 -22.25
C GLU A 21 -3.20 -6.07 -22.28
N ARG A 22 -3.75 -4.93 -21.85
CA ARG A 22 -2.98 -3.69 -21.78
C ARG A 22 -1.86 -3.79 -20.74
N GLU A 23 -2.13 -4.32 -19.56
CA GLU A 23 -1.12 -4.55 -18.54
C GLU A 23 -0.08 -5.58 -19.00
N ALA A 24 -0.49 -6.68 -19.61
CA ALA A 24 0.41 -7.67 -20.18
C ALA A 24 1.32 -7.09 -21.28
N ARG A 25 0.83 -6.13 -22.06
CA ARG A 25 1.63 -5.48 -23.11
C ARG A 25 2.68 -4.51 -22.60
N PHE A 26 2.38 -3.76 -21.52
CA PHE A 26 3.21 -2.64 -21.05
C PHE A 26 3.84 -2.86 -19.69
N GLY A 27 3.39 -3.85 -18.93
CA GLY A 27 3.92 -4.20 -17.62
C GLY A 27 5.16 -5.09 -17.70
N ALA A 28 5.92 -5.14 -16.62
CA ALA A 28 7.17 -5.91 -16.52
C ALA A 28 6.96 -7.41 -16.20
N HIS A 29 5.74 -7.89 -16.08
CA HIS A 29 5.37 -9.29 -15.75
C HIS A 29 6.06 -9.81 -14.45
N ASN A 30 6.30 -8.94 -13.51
CA ASN A 30 6.92 -9.27 -12.23
C ASN A 30 5.93 -9.85 -11.20
N TYR A 31 4.66 -9.96 -11.57
CA TYR A 31 3.58 -10.51 -10.75
C TYR A 31 2.61 -11.33 -11.61
N ALA A 32 1.88 -12.25 -10.98
CA ALA A 32 0.81 -13.04 -11.63
C ALA A 32 -0.53 -12.77 -10.93
N PRO A 33 -1.22 -11.67 -11.24
CA PRO A 33 -2.47 -11.31 -10.60
C PRO A 33 -3.61 -12.27 -11.00
N LEU A 34 -4.62 -12.37 -10.15
CA LEU A 34 -5.86 -13.03 -10.50
C LEU A 34 -6.57 -12.29 -11.65
N PRO A 35 -7.28 -12.99 -12.54
CA PRO A 35 -7.94 -12.38 -13.70
C PRO A 35 -9.24 -11.63 -13.30
N VAL A 36 -9.13 -10.75 -12.31
CA VAL A 36 -10.21 -9.90 -11.81
C VAL A 36 -9.72 -8.45 -11.82
N VAL A 37 -10.45 -7.58 -12.51
CA VAL A 37 -10.12 -6.15 -12.60
C VAL A 37 -11.02 -5.37 -11.66
N LEU A 38 -10.49 -5.00 -10.49
CA LEU A 38 -11.19 -4.21 -9.50
C LEU A 38 -11.23 -2.73 -9.90
N ALA A 39 -12.38 -2.09 -9.74
CA ALA A 39 -12.61 -0.70 -10.16
C ALA A 39 -13.10 0.21 -9.03
N GLN A 40 -13.78 -0.34 -8.03
CA GLN A 40 -14.35 0.43 -6.94
C GLN A 40 -14.17 -0.32 -5.61
N GLY A 41 -14.21 0.43 -4.51
CA GLY A 41 -14.18 -0.14 -3.18
C GLY A 41 -14.89 0.74 -2.17
N LYS A 42 -15.65 0.13 -1.24
CA LYS A 42 -16.31 0.82 -0.13
C LYS A 42 -16.36 -0.09 1.09
N GLY A 43 -15.79 0.35 2.18
CA GLY A 43 -15.69 -0.48 3.39
C GLY A 43 -14.92 -1.77 3.09
N SER A 44 -15.52 -2.92 3.38
CA SER A 44 -14.91 -4.23 3.10
C SER A 44 -15.29 -4.82 1.74
N TRP A 45 -16.00 -4.08 0.89
CA TRP A 45 -16.46 -4.57 -0.40
C TRP A 45 -15.69 -3.90 -1.54
N VAL A 46 -15.39 -4.68 -2.57
CA VAL A 46 -14.80 -4.21 -3.82
C VAL A 46 -15.63 -4.68 -5.00
N ALA A 47 -15.76 -3.86 -6.02
CA ALA A 47 -16.48 -4.18 -7.24
C ALA A 47 -15.51 -4.22 -8.43
N ALA A 48 -15.66 -5.24 -9.27
CA ALA A 48 -14.93 -5.38 -10.51
C ALA A 48 -15.59 -4.62 -11.66
N VAL A 49 -14.83 -4.43 -12.75
CA VAL A 49 -15.31 -3.76 -13.98
C VAL A 49 -16.51 -4.45 -14.63
N ASP A 50 -16.73 -5.71 -14.33
CA ASP A 50 -17.85 -6.52 -14.80
C ASP A 50 -19.09 -6.43 -13.89
N GLY A 51 -19.01 -5.63 -12.82
CA GLY A 51 -20.10 -5.42 -11.86
C GLY A 51 -20.19 -6.47 -10.75
N ARG A 52 -19.32 -7.48 -10.72
CA ARG A 52 -19.29 -8.44 -9.61
C ARG A 52 -18.70 -7.80 -8.37
N GLU A 53 -19.28 -8.10 -7.23
CA GLU A 53 -18.81 -7.64 -5.93
C GLU A 53 -18.10 -8.75 -5.16
N TYR A 54 -17.05 -8.39 -4.43
CA TYR A 54 -16.28 -9.30 -3.60
C TYR A 54 -16.08 -8.73 -2.20
N LEU A 55 -16.11 -9.59 -1.20
CA LEU A 55 -15.68 -9.24 0.15
C LEU A 55 -14.14 -9.28 0.18
N ASP A 56 -13.53 -8.15 0.45
CA ASP A 56 -12.08 -8.03 0.52
C ASP A 56 -11.56 -8.48 1.89
N LEU A 57 -11.19 -9.77 1.98
CA LEU A 57 -10.55 -10.35 3.16
C LEU A 57 -9.03 -10.19 3.17
N MET A 58 -8.44 -9.72 2.07
CA MET A 58 -7.01 -9.50 1.96
C MET A 58 -6.58 -8.11 2.46
N SER A 59 -7.41 -7.10 2.26
CA SER A 59 -7.19 -5.70 2.67
C SER A 59 -5.81 -5.16 2.29
N ALA A 60 -5.31 -5.51 1.09
CA ALA A 60 -3.96 -5.18 0.62
C ALA A 60 -2.87 -5.47 1.69
N TYR A 61 -2.89 -6.69 2.25
CA TYR A 61 -2.00 -7.12 3.34
C TYR A 61 -2.08 -6.20 4.57
N SER A 62 -3.29 -5.85 4.97
CA SER A 62 -3.62 -4.95 6.09
C SER A 62 -3.35 -3.46 5.84
N ALA A 63 -2.97 -3.05 4.63
CA ALA A 63 -2.82 -1.63 4.30
C ALA A 63 -4.16 -0.89 4.27
N VAL A 64 -5.27 -1.59 4.00
CA VAL A 64 -6.63 -1.04 3.94
C VAL A 64 -7.48 -1.49 5.16
N SER A 65 -6.87 -1.55 6.34
CA SER A 65 -7.52 -2.05 7.57
C SER A 65 -8.74 -1.23 8.01
N PHE A 66 -8.84 0.03 7.59
CA PHE A 66 -10.00 0.90 7.88
C PHE A 66 -11.11 0.79 6.82
N GLY A 67 -10.93 -0.07 5.81
CA GLY A 67 -11.82 -0.24 4.69
C GLY A 67 -11.53 0.73 3.53
N HIS A 68 -12.01 0.36 2.36
CA HIS A 68 -11.90 1.16 1.14
C HIS A 68 -12.70 2.46 1.25
N ALA A 69 -12.11 3.53 0.74
CA ALA A 69 -12.74 4.86 0.67
C ALA A 69 -13.33 5.35 2.01
N HIS A 70 -12.62 5.10 3.12
CA HIS A 70 -13.06 5.54 4.44
C HIS A 70 -13.25 7.07 4.46
N PRO A 71 -14.44 7.61 4.77
CA PRO A 71 -14.78 9.00 4.52
C PRO A 71 -13.84 9.98 5.26
N HIS A 72 -13.52 9.73 6.51
CA HIS A 72 -12.61 10.61 7.26
C HIS A 72 -11.18 10.63 6.69
N ILE A 73 -10.69 9.49 6.16
CA ILE A 73 -9.36 9.41 5.57
C ILE A 73 -9.34 10.13 4.22
N VAL A 74 -10.34 9.87 3.38
CA VAL A 74 -10.47 10.53 2.07
C VAL A 74 -10.59 12.05 2.23
N ASP A 75 -11.43 12.50 3.16
CA ASP A 75 -11.63 13.92 3.42
C ASP A 75 -10.35 14.60 3.97
N ALA A 76 -9.62 13.94 4.87
CA ALA A 76 -8.33 14.45 5.35
C ALA A 76 -7.30 14.54 4.22
N LEU A 77 -7.25 13.53 3.34
CA LEU A 77 -6.37 13.51 2.17
C LEU A 77 -6.69 14.66 1.21
N VAL A 78 -7.96 14.85 0.86
CA VAL A 78 -8.41 15.92 -0.05
C VAL A 78 -8.06 17.29 0.51
N ARG A 79 -8.40 17.57 1.77
CA ARG A 79 -8.05 18.85 2.42
C ARG A 79 -6.55 19.12 2.42
N GLN A 80 -5.74 18.11 2.76
CA GLN A 80 -4.29 18.29 2.80
C GLN A 80 -3.69 18.45 1.41
N ALA A 81 -4.15 17.68 0.42
CA ALA A 81 -3.67 17.80 -0.96
C ALA A 81 -3.96 19.17 -1.57
N GLN A 82 -5.12 19.77 -1.28
CA GLN A 82 -5.48 21.12 -1.73
C GLN A 82 -4.65 22.21 -1.05
N ARG A 83 -4.12 21.96 0.12
CA ARG A 83 -3.35 22.92 0.89
C ARG A 83 -1.84 22.83 0.63
N LEU A 84 -1.28 21.65 0.77
CA LEU A 84 0.15 21.36 0.58
C LEU A 84 0.35 19.84 0.46
N ALA A 85 0.54 19.34 -0.75
CA ALA A 85 0.64 17.91 -1.00
C ALA A 85 2.02 17.33 -0.62
N VAL A 86 3.10 17.95 -1.08
CA VAL A 86 4.47 17.45 -0.91
C VAL A 86 5.44 18.59 -0.63
N THR A 87 6.35 18.37 0.32
CA THR A 87 7.52 19.21 0.53
C THR A 87 8.80 18.36 0.53
N SER A 88 9.91 18.95 0.08
CA SER A 88 11.21 18.34 0.33
C SER A 88 11.49 18.22 1.83
N ARG A 89 12.19 17.15 2.22
CA ARG A 89 12.71 16.99 3.60
C ARG A 89 13.76 18.03 3.99
N ALA A 90 14.19 18.88 3.05
CA ALA A 90 15.00 20.05 3.35
C ALA A 90 14.22 21.14 4.13
N PHE A 91 12.90 21.04 4.16
CA PHE A 91 12.03 21.95 4.90
C PHE A 91 11.22 21.21 5.98
N TYR A 92 10.88 21.93 7.01
CA TYR A 92 9.85 21.48 7.94
C TYR A 92 8.46 21.73 7.34
N ASN A 93 7.48 20.93 7.77
CA ASN A 93 6.07 21.18 7.52
C ASN A 93 5.29 21.00 8.82
N ASP A 94 4.09 21.47 8.87
CA ASP A 94 3.27 21.48 10.08
C ASP A 94 2.54 20.16 10.37
N GLY A 95 2.42 19.26 9.41
CA GLY A 95 1.74 17.98 9.58
C GLY A 95 2.63 16.89 10.18
N LEU A 96 3.88 16.79 9.74
CA LEU A 96 4.79 15.73 10.17
C LEU A 96 5.08 15.72 11.68
N PRO A 97 5.35 16.86 12.33
CA PRO A 97 5.58 16.85 13.78
C PRO A 97 4.41 16.30 14.58
N LEU A 98 3.18 16.60 14.18
CA LEU A 98 1.97 16.09 14.83
C LEU A 98 1.84 14.57 14.69
N LEU A 99 2.15 14.04 13.50
CA LEU A 99 2.18 12.61 13.24
C LEU A 99 3.23 11.91 14.14
N LEU A 100 4.45 12.43 14.17
CA LEU A 100 5.55 11.86 14.95
C LEU A 100 5.23 11.85 16.45
N GLU A 101 4.69 12.95 16.98
CA GLU A 101 4.25 13.04 18.37
C GLU A 101 3.15 12.00 18.65
N ARG A 102 2.16 11.85 17.78
CA ARG A 102 1.09 10.88 17.98
C ARG A 102 1.59 9.44 17.97
N ILE A 103 2.47 9.10 17.04
CA ILE A 103 3.04 7.74 16.93
C ILE A 103 3.90 7.43 18.16
N THR A 104 4.77 8.33 18.58
CA THR A 104 5.63 8.11 19.75
C THR A 104 4.82 7.94 21.04
N ARG A 105 3.75 8.71 21.22
CA ARG A 105 2.82 8.53 22.36
C ARG A 105 2.10 7.18 22.32
N LEU A 106 1.66 6.73 21.14
CA LEU A 106 0.95 5.45 20.99
C LEU A 106 1.85 4.23 21.21
N THR A 107 3.10 4.30 20.75
CA THR A 107 4.04 3.18 20.80
C THR A 107 4.90 3.16 22.07
N GLY A 108 4.99 4.28 22.78
CA GLY A 108 5.91 4.46 23.90
C GLY A 108 7.39 4.57 23.48
N LEU A 109 7.68 4.62 22.18
CA LEU A 109 9.03 4.76 21.65
C LEU A 109 9.44 6.23 21.59
N ALA A 110 10.72 6.51 21.81
CA ALA A 110 11.23 7.89 21.90
C ALA A 110 11.19 8.64 20.56
N LYS A 111 11.27 7.94 19.43
CA LYS A 111 11.33 8.53 18.08
C LYS A 111 10.66 7.63 17.04
N ALA A 112 10.18 8.23 15.96
CA ALA A 112 9.62 7.54 14.81
C ALA A 112 10.24 8.08 13.52
N LEU A 113 10.44 7.20 12.55
CA LEU A 113 10.90 7.53 11.20
C LEU A 113 9.92 6.92 10.19
N PRO A 114 9.02 7.71 9.62
CA PRO A 114 8.12 7.23 8.56
C PRO A 114 8.90 7.00 7.26
N SER A 115 8.49 5.96 6.54
CA SER A 115 9.00 5.59 5.21
C SER A 115 7.83 5.45 4.24
N ASN A 116 8.10 5.43 2.92
CA ASN A 116 7.03 5.35 1.91
C ASN A 116 6.40 3.95 1.84
N GLY A 117 7.13 2.92 2.18
CA GLY A 117 6.64 1.54 2.12
C GLY A 117 7.26 0.62 3.17
N GLY A 118 6.64 -0.56 3.35
CA GLY A 118 7.09 -1.55 4.33
C GLY A 118 8.51 -2.04 4.09
N ALA A 119 8.89 -2.30 2.84
CA ALA A 119 10.24 -2.71 2.47
C ALA A 119 11.29 -1.67 2.88
N GLU A 120 11.05 -0.39 2.61
CA GLU A 120 11.95 0.70 3.03
C GLU A 120 12.07 0.81 4.55
N ALA A 121 10.96 0.62 5.27
CA ALA A 121 10.97 0.64 6.72
C ALA A 121 11.81 -0.50 7.30
N VAL A 122 11.65 -1.71 6.78
CA VAL A 122 12.45 -2.89 7.17
C VAL A 122 13.93 -2.69 6.84
N GLU A 123 14.27 -2.26 5.63
CA GLU A 123 15.65 -1.97 5.26
C GLU A 123 16.29 -0.90 6.16
N THR A 124 15.54 0.15 6.47
CA THR A 124 16.00 1.21 7.38
C THR A 124 16.25 0.67 8.77
N ALA A 125 15.36 -0.18 9.29
CA ALA A 125 15.53 -0.82 10.59
C ALA A 125 16.77 -1.72 10.62
N LEU A 126 16.98 -2.56 9.59
CA LEU A 126 18.16 -3.41 9.46
C LEU A 126 19.46 -2.60 9.43
N LYS A 127 19.50 -1.54 8.64
CA LYS A 127 20.65 -0.63 8.55
C LYS A 127 20.92 0.07 9.89
N ALA A 128 19.88 0.52 10.58
CA ALA A 128 20.00 1.15 11.88
C ALA A 128 20.50 0.18 12.95
N MET A 129 19.96 -1.04 13.00
CA MET A 129 20.40 -2.08 13.95
C MET A 129 21.86 -2.49 13.72
N ARG A 130 22.29 -2.68 12.47
CA ARG A 130 23.67 -3.01 12.15
C ARG A 130 24.60 -1.86 12.53
N LYS A 131 24.25 -0.62 12.19
CA LYS A 131 25.03 0.56 12.57
C LYS A 131 25.17 0.68 14.10
N TRP A 132 24.10 0.45 14.84
CA TRP A 132 24.13 0.43 16.28
C TRP A 132 25.03 -0.70 16.84
N GLY A 133 24.93 -1.89 16.26
CA GLY A 133 25.80 -3.03 16.60
C GLY A 133 27.28 -2.69 16.48
N TYR A 134 27.68 -2.08 15.38
CA TYR A 134 29.08 -1.69 15.16
C TYR A 134 29.51 -0.51 16.05
N ARG A 135 28.69 0.53 16.13
CA ARG A 135 29.11 1.81 16.78
C ARG A 135 28.87 1.86 18.28
N VAL A 136 27.90 1.12 18.78
CA VAL A 136 27.51 1.16 20.19
C VAL A 136 27.85 -0.13 20.93
N LYS A 137 27.56 -1.29 20.34
CA LYS A 137 27.92 -2.60 20.92
C LYS A 137 29.38 -3.02 20.68
N GLY A 138 30.10 -2.37 19.79
CA GLY A 138 31.48 -2.72 19.47
C GLY A 138 31.63 -4.06 18.72
N ILE A 139 30.59 -4.50 18.01
CA ILE A 139 30.70 -5.69 17.15
C ILE A 139 31.74 -5.42 16.07
N ALA A 140 32.66 -6.35 15.84
CA ALA A 140 33.67 -6.23 14.81
C ALA A 140 33.03 -6.10 13.41
N ASP A 141 33.73 -5.44 12.50
CA ASP A 141 33.26 -5.24 11.14
C ASP A 141 32.87 -6.57 10.48
N ASP A 142 31.80 -6.54 9.70
CA ASP A 142 31.17 -7.67 9.01
C ASP A 142 30.65 -8.83 9.90
N ARG A 143 30.62 -8.65 11.22
CA ARG A 143 30.15 -9.67 12.17
C ARG A 143 28.72 -9.41 12.71
N ALA A 144 28.09 -8.28 12.38
CA ALA A 144 26.71 -8.00 12.78
C ALA A 144 25.72 -8.82 11.93
N THR A 145 25.41 -10.02 12.40
CA THR A 145 24.45 -10.95 11.76
C THR A 145 23.02 -10.55 12.12
N VAL A 146 22.14 -10.61 11.15
CA VAL A 146 20.68 -10.44 11.31
C VAL A 146 20.03 -11.76 10.92
N ILE A 147 19.16 -12.26 11.78
CA ILE A 147 18.35 -13.46 11.52
C ILE A 147 16.95 -12.98 11.11
N VAL A 148 16.46 -13.46 9.98
CA VAL A 148 15.16 -13.13 9.39
C VAL A 148 14.37 -14.41 9.11
#